data_1c2668dd9a24b6d5dedf3abfa02a5e60
#
_entry.id   1c2668dd9a24b6d5dedf3abfa02a5e60
#
_cell.length_a   1.000
_cell.length_b   1.000
_cell.length_c   1.000
_cell.angle_alpha   90.00
_cell.angle_beta   90.00
_cell.angle_gamma   90.00
#
_symmetry.space_group_name_H-M   'P 1'
#
loop_
_entity.id
_entity.type
_entity.pdbx_description
1 polymer ?
#
loop_
_entity_poly.entity_id
_entity_poly.type
_entity_poly.pdbx_seq_one_letter_code
_entity_poly.pdbx_strand_id
1 'polypeptide(L)'
;MNFKIEIPDESIKQALINKIDNLNKPKGSLGRLEELALKIGLIQQSLTPSLAHPCHLLFGGDHGIEREHVSASPRDVTWQQMINFTQGGGGVNMFCRQHGFKLWIVDMGVDHDLSAFPDIINRKIARGTANFRYGPAMIKAQFNQAIHTGAELVDRCAEEGCTIISLGEMGIANTSPSSIWMSIFGKLPLKDCIGAGSGLNSEGIRHKLEVLKASLDNFQAQNYQPIDAIRYFGGFEMVGAIGAMLRAAEHHMVILVDGFIMTACMLAASQLYPEILAYAVFGHCSNEGGHRDMLNLMNAEPLLSLNLRLGEGTGALCSYPIIDSSIRMMNEMNNFDNAHITKYF
;
A
#
# COMPACT_ATOMS: atom_id res chain seq x y z
N MET A 1 -17.21 -3.85 11.53
CA MET A 1 -15.93 -3.15 11.74
C MET A 1 -16.18 -1.66 11.60
N ASN A 2 -15.82 -0.85 12.57
CA ASN A 2 -16.04 0.60 12.52
C ASN A 2 -14.70 1.26 12.76
N PHE A 3 -14.10 1.81 11.69
CA PHE A 3 -12.99 2.73 11.78
C PHE A 3 -13.55 4.16 11.85
N LYS A 4 -12.85 5.04 12.57
CA LYS A 4 -13.17 6.46 12.63
C LYS A 4 -12.09 7.25 11.90
N ILE A 5 -12.22 7.33 10.59
CA ILE A 5 -11.26 8.06 9.76
C ILE A 5 -11.88 9.39 9.40
N GLU A 6 -11.24 10.47 9.83
CA GLU A 6 -11.64 11.85 9.52
C GLU A 6 -10.62 12.44 8.57
N ILE A 7 -11.04 13.37 7.73
CA ILE A 7 -10.10 14.17 6.94
C ILE A 7 -9.27 15.01 7.92
N PRO A 8 -7.92 15.12 7.75
CA PRO A 8 -7.09 15.95 8.62
C PRO A 8 -7.63 17.38 8.73
N ASP A 9 -7.72 17.88 9.97
CA ASP A 9 -8.21 19.23 10.24
C ASP A 9 -7.32 20.29 9.56
N GLU A 10 -7.94 21.27 8.90
CA GLU A 10 -7.26 22.35 8.21
C GLU A 10 -6.97 23.58 9.11
N SER A 11 -7.28 23.53 10.40
CA SER A 11 -7.10 24.66 11.33
C SER A 11 -5.69 25.23 11.35
N ILE A 12 -4.66 24.39 11.20
CA ILE A 12 -3.25 24.79 11.15
C ILE A 12 -2.71 25.01 9.74
N LYS A 13 -3.51 24.85 8.70
CA LYS A 13 -3.08 24.90 7.29
C LYS A 13 -2.36 26.22 6.97
N GLN A 14 -2.96 27.35 7.37
CA GLN A 14 -2.34 28.65 7.10
C GLN A 14 -1.00 28.84 7.85
N ALA A 15 -0.89 28.31 9.06
CA ALA A 15 0.36 28.36 9.82
C ALA A 15 1.46 27.50 9.15
N LEU A 16 1.10 26.31 8.63
CA LEU A 16 2.00 25.46 7.85
C LEU A 16 2.48 26.16 6.57
N ILE A 17 1.55 26.75 5.80
CA ILE A 17 1.88 27.50 4.57
C ILE A 17 2.81 28.66 4.91
N ASN A 18 2.49 29.42 5.94
CA ASN A 18 3.32 30.55 6.37
C ASN A 18 4.74 30.12 6.77
N LYS A 19 4.86 28.99 7.50
CA LYS A 19 6.16 28.41 7.86
C LYS A 19 6.95 28.03 6.61
N ILE A 20 6.34 27.29 5.67
CA ILE A 20 6.98 26.82 4.44
C ILE A 20 7.39 28.01 3.55
N ASP A 21 6.53 29.01 3.39
CA ASP A 21 6.79 30.21 2.59
C ASP A 21 7.85 31.14 3.23
N ASN A 22 8.05 31.06 4.54
CA ASN A 22 9.05 31.85 5.23
C ASN A 22 10.45 31.20 5.31
N LEU A 23 10.60 29.95 4.85
CA LEU A 23 11.91 29.34 4.69
C LEU A 23 12.76 30.17 3.71
N ASN A 24 14.07 30.20 3.94
CA ASN A 24 15.01 30.99 3.12
C ASN A 24 15.15 30.43 1.70
N LYS A 25 14.11 30.61 0.90
CA LYS A 25 13.97 30.16 -0.49
C LYS A 25 12.88 30.99 -1.20
N PRO A 26 12.92 31.10 -2.54
CA PRO A 26 11.77 31.64 -3.28
C PRO A 26 10.51 30.81 -3.00
N LYS A 27 9.36 31.50 -2.93
CA LYS A 27 8.08 30.85 -2.71
C LYS A 27 7.80 29.78 -3.80
N GLY A 28 7.41 28.58 -3.40
CA GLY A 28 7.10 27.48 -4.30
C GLY A 28 8.30 26.82 -4.99
N SER A 29 9.55 27.26 -4.71
CA SER A 29 10.75 26.83 -5.45
C SER A 29 11.14 25.38 -5.21
N LEU A 30 10.66 24.72 -4.15
CA LEU A 30 10.88 23.31 -3.85
C LEU A 30 9.67 22.42 -4.23
N GLY A 31 8.65 23.02 -4.86
CA GLY A 31 7.56 22.31 -5.52
C GLY A 31 6.97 21.19 -4.68
N ARG A 32 7.07 19.94 -5.16
CA ARG A 32 6.47 18.77 -4.55
C ARG A 32 6.90 18.52 -3.09
N LEU A 33 8.09 18.93 -2.69
CA LEU A 33 8.54 18.81 -1.29
C LEU A 33 7.70 19.70 -0.36
N GLU A 34 7.30 20.90 -0.82
CA GLU A 34 6.46 21.80 -0.04
C GLU A 34 5.05 21.24 0.15
N GLU A 35 4.49 20.62 -0.89
CA GLU A 35 3.18 19.95 -0.83
C GLU A 35 3.19 18.76 0.11
N LEU A 36 4.25 17.94 0.08
CA LEU A 36 4.43 16.82 1.01
C LEU A 36 4.56 17.30 2.46
N ALA A 37 5.36 18.33 2.71
CA ALA A 37 5.52 18.92 4.03
C ALA A 37 4.19 19.46 4.58
N LEU A 38 3.41 20.15 3.75
CA LEU A 38 2.07 20.62 4.11
C LEU A 38 1.13 19.44 4.43
N LYS A 39 1.08 18.44 3.54
CA LYS A 39 0.24 17.25 3.73
C LYS A 39 0.57 16.52 5.03
N ILE A 40 1.85 16.24 5.28
CA ILE A 40 2.29 15.53 6.48
C ILE A 40 2.05 16.37 7.74
N GLY A 41 2.30 17.67 7.66
CA GLY A 41 1.98 18.62 8.75
C GLY A 41 0.50 18.60 9.12
N LEU A 42 -0.40 18.53 8.13
CA LEU A 42 -1.85 18.41 8.34
C LEU A 42 -2.22 17.05 8.93
N ILE A 43 -1.67 15.94 8.40
CA ILE A 43 -1.92 14.59 8.94
C ILE A 43 -1.58 14.54 10.43
N GLN A 44 -0.42 15.06 10.83
CA GLN A 44 0.09 14.99 12.20
C GLN A 44 -0.35 16.17 13.07
N GLN A 45 -1.12 17.13 12.53
CA GLN A 45 -1.50 18.37 13.23
C GLN A 45 -0.30 19.05 13.90
N SER A 46 0.82 19.20 13.16
CA SER A 46 2.09 19.66 13.68
C SER A 46 2.80 20.62 12.72
N LEU A 47 3.32 21.71 13.27
CA LEU A 47 4.24 22.59 12.54
C LEU A 47 5.67 22.01 12.46
N THR A 48 5.97 20.96 13.21
CA THR A 48 7.24 20.23 13.22
C THR A 48 6.99 18.73 13.07
N PRO A 49 6.41 18.29 11.92
CA PRO A 49 6.08 16.90 11.70
C PRO A 49 7.33 16.02 11.72
N SER A 50 7.14 14.73 11.98
CA SER A 50 8.23 13.75 12.16
C SER A 50 7.95 12.46 11.39
N LEU A 51 9.00 11.81 10.91
CA LEU A 51 8.97 10.47 10.35
C LEU A 51 9.63 9.47 11.31
N ALA A 52 9.31 9.56 12.60
CA ALA A 52 9.91 8.75 13.64
C ALA A 52 9.49 7.28 13.53
N HIS A 53 10.41 6.40 13.90
CA HIS A 53 10.23 4.95 14.01
C HIS A 53 9.52 4.32 12.79
N PRO A 54 10.01 4.55 11.55
CA PRO A 54 9.33 4.09 10.35
C PRO A 54 9.23 2.56 10.35
N CYS A 55 8.01 2.05 10.07
CA CYS A 55 7.73 0.61 10.02
C CYS A 55 7.32 0.18 8.62
N HIS A 56 7.78 -1.02 8.21
CA HIS A 56 7.33 -1.68 7.00
C HIS A 56 6.68 -3.01 7.36
N LEU A 57 5.39 -3.18 7.04
CA LEU A 57 4.67 -4.44 7.19
C LEU A 57 4.64 -5.17 5.85
N LEU A 58 5.32 -6.30 5.77
CA LEU A 58 5.34 -7.19 4.61
C LEU A 58 4.41 -8.37 4.88
N PHE A 59 3.26 -8.39 4.21
CA PHE A 59 2.25 -9.42 4.36
C PHE A 59 2.42 -10.54 3.34
N GLY A 60 2.46 -11.79 3.77
CA GLY A 60 2.53 -12.97 2.91
C GLY A 60 1.23 -13.75 2.88
N GLY A 61 0.81 -14.22 1.69
CA GLY A 61 -0.38 -15.05 1.54
C GLY A 61 -0.51 -15.67 0.16
N ASP A 62 -1.03 -16.90 0.10
CA ASP A 62 -1.28 -17.62 -1.14
C ASP A 62 -2.71 -17.48 -1.63
N HIS A 63 -2.85 -17.49 -2.96
CA HIS A 63 -4.12 -17.30 -3.65
C HIS A 63 -4.60 -18.59 -4.32
N GLY A 64 -5.84 -18.99 -4.06
CA GLY A 64 -6.45 -20.16 -4.69
C GLY A 64 -6.59 -20.06 -6.21
N ILE A 65 -6.66 -18.84 -6.74
CA ILE A 65 -6.75 -18.59 -8.19
C ILE A 65 -5.47 -18.95 -8.95
N GLU A 66 -4.34 -19.08 -8.27
CA GLU A 66 -3.08 -19.54 -8.88
C GLU A 66 -3.25 -20.90 -9.58
N ARG A 67 -4.13 -21.78 -9.05
CA ARG A 67 -4.46 -23.08 -9.63
C ARG A 67 -5.04 -23.00 -11.05
N GLU A 68 -5.48 -21.83 -11.46
CA GLU A 68 -5.94 -21.54 -12.82
C GLU A 68 -4.78 -21.09 -13.75
N HIS A 69 -3.53 -21.22 -13.33
CA HIS A 69 -2.34 -20.88 -14.12
C HIS A 69 -2.32 -19.41 -14.62
N VAL A 70 -2.76 -18.48 -13.77
CA VAL A 70 -2.80 -17.03 -14.05
C VAL A 70 -1.52 -16.30 -13.68
N SER A 71 -0.47 -17.03 -13.32
CA SER A 71 0.86 -16.51 -13.00
C SER A 71 1.94 -17.30 -13.70
N ALA A 72 3.04 -16.65 -14.08
CA ALA A 72 4.23 -17.32 -14.63
C ALA A 72 5.06 -18.01 -13.53
N SER A 73 5.00 -17.49 -12.30
CA SER A 73 5.72 -18.05 -11.15
C SER A 73 4.90 -19.12 -10.46
N PRO A 74 5.51 -20.23 -10.03
CA PRO A 74 4.83 -21.26 -9.25
C PRO A 74 4.55 -20.75 -7.83
N ARG A 75 3.52 -21.34 -7.18
CA ARG A 75 3.09 -21.01 -5.81
C ARG A 75 4.23 -21.06 -4.79
N ASP A 76 5.13 -22.02 -4.93
CA ASP A 76 6.24 -22.25 -3.98
C ASP A 76 7.12 -20.99 -3.80
N VAL A 77 7.17 -20.10 -4.78
CA VAL A 77 7.92 -18.85 -4.69
C VAL A 77 7.43 -18.00 -3.51
N THR A 78 6.13 -18.06 -3.14
CA THR A 78 5.60 -17.34 -1.99
C THR A 78 6.36 -17.70 -0.70
N TRP A 79 6.36 -18.98 -0.32
CA TRP A 79 7.02 -19.39 0.93
C TRP A 79 8.54 -19.27 0.86
N GLN A 80 9.15 -19.51 -0.30
CA GLN A 80 10.59 -19.35 -0.50
C GLN A 80 11.03 -17.92 -0.27
N GLN A 81 10.27 -16.94 -0.79
CA GLN A 81 10.56 -15.53 -0.55
C GLN A 81 10.30 -15.12 0.91
N MET A 82 9.26 -15.64 1.55
CA MET A 82 9.04 -15.37 2.97
C MET A 82 10.25 -15.79 3.82
N ILE A 83 10.84 -16.96 3.53
CA ILE A 83 12.08 -17.40 4.18
C ILE A 83 13.26 -16.50 3.80
N ASN A 84 13.41 -16.16 2.52
CA ASN A 84 14.49 -15.27 2.05
C ASN A 84 14.47 -13.91 2.77
N PHE A 85 13.29 -13.37 3.06
CA PHE A 85 13.14 -12.11 3.81
C PHE A 85 13.69 -12.23 5.24
N THR A 86 13.56 -13.37 5.92
CA THR A 86 14.18 -13.57 7.25
C THR A 86 15.71 -13.58 7.21
N GLN A 87 16.26 -13.95 6.05
CA GLN A 87 17.70 -13.98 5.81
C GLN A 87 18.25 -12.62 5.32
N GLY A 88 17.39 -11.63 5.16
CA GLY A 88 17.77 -10.29 4.71
C GLY A 88 18.01 -10.17 3.20
N GLY A 89 17.55 -11.15 2.40
CA GLY A 89 17.88 -11.30 0.97
C GLY A 89 16.94 -10.61 -0.01
N GLY A 90 15.77 -10.13 0.42
CA GLY A 90 14.80 -9.46 -0.46
C GLY A 90 15.16 -8.02 -0.79
N GLY A 91 14.54 -7.48 -1.84
CA GLY A 91 14.62 -6.05 -2.18
C GLY A 91 14.15 -5.17 -1.02
N VAL A 92 13.05 -5.56 -0.38
CA VAL A 92 12.51 -4.90 0.82
C VAL A 92 13.55 -4.81 1.94
N ASN A 93 14.32 -5.87 2.18
CA ASN A 93 15.34 -5.88 3.23
C ASN A 93 16.43 -4.83 3.01
N MET A 94 16.90 -4.71 1.75
CA MET A 94 17.92 -3.74 1.38
C MET A 94 17.43 -2.32 1.64
N PHE A 95 16.24 -1.97 1.15
CA PHE A 95 15.67 -0.63 1.33
C PHE A 95 15.32 -0.33 2.79
N CYS A 96 14.79 -1.30 3.54
CA CYS A 96 14.53 -1.12 4.98
C CYS A 96 15.81 -0.80 5.74
N ARG A 97 16.91 -1.55 5.49
CA ARG A 97 18.22 -1.25 6.10
C ARG A 97 18.75 0.13 5.69
N GLN A 98 18.62 0.48 4.41
CA GLN A 98 19.11 1.76 3.88
C GLN A 98 18.41 2.95 4.53
N HIS A 99 17.11 2.84 4.82
CA HIS A 99 16.29 3.95 5.28
C HIS A 99 15.85 3.84 6.75
N GLY A 100 16.33 2.83 7.47
CA GLY A 100 16.04 2.65 8.89
C GLY A 100 14.62 2.22 9.20
N PHE A 101 13.94 1.57 8.25
CA PHE A 101 12.63 0.97 8.51
C PHE A 101 12.75 -0.32 9.32
N LYS A 102 11.93 -0.45 10.35
CA LYS A 102 11.72 -1.73 11.03
C LYS A 102 10.85 -2.62 10.14
N LEU A 103 11.39 -3.73 9.67
CA LEU A 103 10.68 -4.70 8.83
C LEU A 103 9.97 -5.74 9.70
N TRP A 104 8.68 -5.92 9.48
CA TRP A 104 7.84 -6.96 10.06
C TRP A 104 7.35 -7.89 8.94
N ILE A 105 7.78 -9.15 8.98
CA ILE A 105 7.39 -10.19 8.02
C ILE A 105 6.21 -10.95 8.61
N VAL A 106 5.05 -10.90 7.95
CA VAL A 106 3.79 -11.39 8.51
C VAL A 106 3.19 -12.47 7.61
N ASP A 107 3.03 -13.68 8.14
CA ASP A 107 2.31 -14.75 7.45
C ASP A 107 0.81 -14.62 7.70
N MET A 108 0.06 -14.20 6.69
CA MET A 108 -1.40 -14.09 6.72
C MET A 108 -2.11 -15.33 6.16
N GLY A 109 -1.40 -16.14 5.36
CA GLY A 109 -2.03 -17.29 4.72
C GLY A 109 -1.15 -18.01 3.71
N VAL A 110 0.14 -18.13 3.99
CA VAL A 110 1.07 -18.90 3.14
C VAL A 110 0.76 -20.39 3.26
N ASP A 111 0.65 -21.11 2.15
CA ASP A 111 0.35 -22.54 2.10
C ASP A 111 1.61 -23.40 2.33
N HIS A 112 2.36 -23.04 3.36
CA HIS A 112 3.54 -23.73 3.82
C HIS A 112 3.66 -23.62 5.34
N ASP A 113 4.35 -24.56 5.99
CA ASP A 113 4.67 -24.44 7.41
C ASP A 113 5.92 -23.58 7.61
N LEU A 114 5.73 -22.39 8.15
CA LEU A 114 6.79 -21.41 8.44
C LEU A 114 7.16 -21.37 9.92
N SER A 115 6.69 -22.30 10.74
CA SER A 115 6.90 -22.33 12.20
C SER A 115 8.37 -22.42 12.63
N ALA A 116 9.24 -22.95 11.75
CA ALA A 116 10.69 -23.01 11.96
C ALA A 116 11.40 -21.63 11.85
N PHE A 117 10.69 -20.59 11.41
CA PHE A 117 11.24 -19.25 11.18
C PHE A 117 10.62 -18.22 12.14
N PRO A 118 11.20 -18.04 13.37
CA PRO A 118 10.61 -17.22 14.41
C PRO A 118 10.53 -15.73 14.09
N ASP A 119 11.30 -15.26 13.11
CA ASP A 119 11.25 -13.87 12.61
C ASP A 119 10.00 -13.59 11.76
N ILE A 120 9.24 -14.63 11.37
CA ILE A 120 7.96 -14.50 10.70
C ILE A 120 6.86 -14.45 11.77
N ILE A 121 6.16 -13.34 11.81
CA ILE A 121 4.99 -13.16 12.68
C ILE A 121 3.85 -14.02 12.14
N ASN A 122 3.53 -15.10 12.85
CA ASN A 122 2.46 -16.00 12.46
C ASN A 122 1.08 -15.37 12.76
N ARG A 123 0.37 -14.99 11.73
CA ARG A 123 -1.01 -14.52 11.73
C ARG A 123 -1.86 -15.27 10.69
N LYS A 124 -1.45 -16.49 10.38
CA LYS A 124 -2.06 -17.35 9.35
C LYS A 124 -3.55 -17.58 9.64
N ILE A 125 -4.40 -17.17 8.69
CA ILE A 125 -5.85 -17.33 8.73
C ILE A 125 -6.24 -18.71 8.18
N ALA A 126 -5.64 -19.10 7.06
CA ALA A 126 -5.76 -20.40 6.45
C ALA A 126 -4.55 -20.64 5.52
N ARG A 127 -4.41 -21.85 4.98
CA ARG A 127 -3.39 -22.19 3.97
C ARG A 127 -3.86 -21.75 2.58
N GLY A 128 -3.67 -20.46 2.27
CA GLY A 128 -4.17 -19.83 1.06
C GLY A 128 -5.68 -19.57 1.07
N THR A 129 -6.14 -18.72 0.16
CA THR A 129 -7.56 -18.47 -0.07
C THR A 129 -8.19 -19.61 -0.88
N ALA A 130 -9.53 -19.66 -0.91
CA ALA A 130 -10.24 -20.46 -1.90
C ALA A 130 -10.04 -19.87 -3.31
N ASN A 131 -10.29 -20.71 -4.34
CA ASN A 131 -10.24 -20.26 -5.73
C ASN A 131 -11.51 -19.47 -6.06
N PHE A 132 -11.37 -18.17 -6.23
CA PHE A 132 -12.50 -17.26 -6.48
C PHE A 132 -13.16 -17.44 -7.87
N ARG A 133 -12.60 -18.27 -8.71
CA ARG A 133 -13.28 -18.68 -9.95
C ARG A 133 -14.58 -19.43 -9.67
N TYR A 134 -14.66 -20.14 -8.57
CA TYR A 134 -15.79 -21.02 -8.23
C TYR A 134 -16.62 -20.55 -7.04
N GLY A 135 -16.17 -19.54 -6.30
CA GLY A 135 -16.85 -18.99 -5.12
C GLY A 135 -15.97 -17.99 -4.39
N PRO A 136 -16.43 -17.39 -3.29
CA PRO A 136 -15.66 -16.39 -2.57
C PRO A 136 -14.28 -16.89 -2.14
N ALA A 137 -13.24 -16.05 -2.30
CA ALA A 137 -11.88 -16.34 -1.86
C ALA A 137 -11.81 -16.63 -0.35
N MET A 138 -12.68 -16.00 0.43
CA MET A 138 -12.73 -16.17 1.88
C MET A 138 -14.15 -16.01 2.44
N ILE A 139 -14.44 -16.71 3.54
CA ILE A 139 -15.68 -16.53 4.29
C ILE A 139 -15.62 -15.24 5.12
N LYS A 140 -16.79 -14.75 5.58
CA LYS A 140 -16.89 -13.49 6.36
C LYS A 140 -16.03 -13.49 7.63
N ALA A 141 -15.90 -14.62 8.31
CA ALA A 141 -15.07 -14.74 9.52
C ALA A 141 -13.58 -14.51 9.20
N GLN A 142 -13.08 -15.12 8.12
CA GLN A 142 -11.69 -14.97 7.64
C GLN A 142 -11.40 -13.53 7.20
N PHE A 143 -12.34 -12.91 6.48
CA PHE A 143 -12.25 -11.50 6.11
C PHE A 143 -12.12 -10.58 7.33
N ASN A 144 -13.00 -10.77 8.32
CA ASN A 144 -12.96 -9.98 9.55
C ASN A 144 -11.65 -10.18 10.31
N GLN A 145 -11.15 -11.41 10.36
CA GLN A 145 -9.88 -11.75 10.99
C GLN A 145 -8.71 -11.06 10.26
N ALA A 146 -8.69 -11.08 8.92
CA ALA A 146 -7.64 -10.45 8.12
C ALA A 146 -7.55 -8.94 8.40
N ILE A 147 -8.68 -8.22 8.30
CA ILE A 147 -8.74 -6.79 8.59
C ILE A 147 -8.29 -6.50 10.03
N HIS A 148 -8.80 -7.28 11.01
CA HIS A 148 -8.45 -7.07 12.41
C HIS A 148 -6.95 -7.27 12.67
N THR A 149 -6.37 -8.31 12.07
CA THR A 149 -4.93 -8.58 12.17
C THR A 149 -4.09 -7.43 11.63
N GLY A 150 -4.44 -6.89 10.46
CA GLY A 150 -3.74 -5.73 9.90
C GLY A 150 -3.82 -4.52 10.83
N ALA A 151 -5.01 -4.25 11.37
CA ALA A 151 -5.22 -3.15 12.32
C ALA A 151 -4.43 -3.34 13.62
N GLU A 152 -4.45 -4.54 14.22
CA GLU A 152 -3.69 -4.87 15.45
C GLU A 152 -2.19 -4.65 15.28
N LEU A 153 -1.63 -5.00 14.13
CA LEU A 153 -0.21 -4.80 13.86
C LEU A 153 0.15 -3.30 13.80
N VAL A 154 -0.74 -2.48 13.28
CA VAL A 154 -0.54 -1.01 13.27
C VAL A 154 -0.68 -0.43 14.68
N ASP A 155 -1.61 -0.91 15.51
CA ASP A 155 -1.69 -0.50 16.91
C ASP A 155 -0.36 -0.73 17.63
N ARG A 156 0.30 -1.88 17.39
CA ARG A 156 1.62 -2.16 17.93
C ARG A 156 2.72 -1.23 17.37
N CYS A 157 2.65 -0.88 16.08
CA CYS A 157 3.55 0.12 15.51
C CYS A 157 3.35 1.49 16.17
N ALA A 158 2.10 1.88 16.45
CA ALA A 158 1.76 3.13 17.13
C ALA A 158 2.32 3.17 18.56
N GLU A 159 2.21 2.06 19.31
CA GLU A 159 2.80 1.92 20.65
C GLU A 159 4.33 2.09 20.64
N GLU A 160 5.00 1.76 19.55
CA GLU A 160 6.43 1.98 19.35
C GLU A 160 6.75 3.42 18.84
N GLY A 161 5.75 4.28 18.70
CA GLY A 161 5.92 5.67 18.26
C GLY A 161 6.08 5.84 16.75
N CYS A 162 5.64 4.87 15.95
CA CYS A 162 5.65 4.95 14.49
C CYS A 162 4.73 6.07 13.99
N THR A 163 5.25 6.91 13.08
CA THR A 163 4.49 8.02 12.49
C THR A 163 4.32 7.89 10.97
N ILE A 164 5.03 6.96 10.37
CA ILE A 164 4.93 6.62 8.94
C ILE A 164 4.99 5.10 8.77
N ILE A 165 4.04 4.55 8.03
CA ILE A 165 3.98 3.13 7.72
C ILE A 165 4.09 2.91 6.20
N SER A 166 4.89 1.92 5.82
CA SER A 166 4.95 1.39 4.46
C SER A 166 4.42 -0.03 4.45
N LEU A 167 3.76 -0.41 3.37
CA LEU A 167 3.15 -1.73 3.23
C LEU A 167 3.71 -2.43 2.00
N GLY A 168 4.01 -3.71 2.15
CA GLY A 168 4.41 -4.60 1.09
C GLY A 168 3.66 -5.92 1.13
N GLU A 169 3.81 -6.70 0.10
CA GLU A 169 3.14 -7.98 -0.05
C GLU A 169 4.05 -9.03 -0.69
N MET A 170 3.72 -10.30 -0.42
CA MET A 170 4.26 -11.46 -1.12
C MET A 170 3.16 -12.50 -1.31
N GLY A 171 2.68 -12.66 -2.54
CA GLY A 171 1.64 -13.63 -2.86
C GLY A 171 1.56 -13.90 -4.36
N ILE A 172 1.94 -15.11 -4.77
CA ILE A 172 1.86 -15.47 -6.20
C ILE A 172 0.40 -15.42 -6.66
N ALA A 173 0.17 -14.78 -7.81
CA ALA A 173 -1.12 -14.50 -8.46
C ALA A 173 -1.94 -13.34 -7.87
N ASN A 174 -1.45 -12.57 -6.90
CA ASN A 174 -2.17 -11.45 -6.28
C ASN A 174 -2.44 -10.27 -7.23
N THR A 175 -1.76 -10.16 -8.36
CA THR A 175 -2.14 -9.23 -9.44
C THR A 175 -3.52 -9.53 -10.04
N SER A 176 -4.04 -10.75 -9.87
CA SER A 176 -5.37 -11.14 -10.37
C SER A 176 -6.50 -10.47 -9.58
N PRO A 177 -6.60 -10.58 -8.24
CA PRO A 177 -7.55 -9.81 -7.47
C PRO A 177 -7.37 -8.29 -7.63
N SER A 178 -6.13 -7.80 -7.73
CA SER A 178 -5.85 -6.37 -7.96
C SER A 178 -6.47 -5.87 -9.27
N SER A 179 -6.33 -6.62 -10.37
CA SER A 179 -6.94 -6.30 -11.65
C SER A 179 -8.47 -6.31 -11.58
N ILE A 180 -9.07 -7.26 -10.85
CA ILE A 180 -10.52 -7.32 -10.67
C ILE A 180 -11.02 -6.12 -9.85
N TRP A 181 -10.36 -5.79 -8.75
CA TRP A 181 -10.73 -4.61 -7.94
C TRP A 181 -10.62 -3.32 -8.74
N MET A 182 -9.55 -3.16 -9.53
CA MET A 182 -9.41 -2.03 -10.44
C MET A 182 -10.57 -1.94 -11.44
N SER A 183 -10.95 -3.07 -12.05
CA SER A 183 -12.06 -3.13 -13.01
C SER A 183 -13.40 -2.79 -12.35
N ILE A 184 -13.70 -3.39 -11.20
CA ILE A 184 -14.98 -3.20 -10.49
C ILE A 184 -15.10 -1.77 -9.96
N PHE A 185 -14.12 -1.29 -9.18
CA PHE A 185 -14.19 -0.01 -8.50
C PHE A 185 -13.95 1.17 -9.44
N GLY A 186 -13.11 0.98 -10.46
CA GLY A 186 -12.85 1.97 -11.50
C GLY A 186 -13.88 1.97 -12.64
N LYS A 187 -14.78 0.96 -12.69
CA LYS A 187 -15.70 0.73 -13.81
C LYS A 187 -14.97 0.68 -15.15
N LEU A 188 -13.79 0.07 -15.17
CA LEU A 188 -12.92 -0.07 -16.32
C LEU A 188 -13.10 -1.44 -16.98
N PRO A 189 -12.93 -1.55 -18.31
CA PRO A 189 -12.92 -2.86 -18.95
C PRO A 189 -11.81 -3.74 -18.38
N LEU A 190 -12.12 -4.96 -17.99
CA LEU A 190 -11.16 -5.86 -17.34
C LEU A 190 -9.86 -6.05 -18.15
N LYS A 191 -9.96 -6.07 -19.48
CA LYS A 191 -8.80 -6.19 -20.38
C LYS A 191 -7.77 -5.07 -20.20
N ASP A 192 -8.20 -3.88 -19.78
CA ASP A 192 -7.35 -2.71 -19.59
C ASP A 192 -6.73 -2.69 -18.18
N CYS A 193 -7.19 -3.61 -17.29
CA CYS A 193 -6.72 -3.76 -15.91
C CYS A 193 -5.72 -4.91 -15.72
N ILE A 194 -5.44 -5.70 -16.76
CA ILE A 194 -4.59 -6.89 -16.66
C ILE A 194 -3.22 -6.61 -17.26
N GLY A 195 -2.18 -6.81 -16.45
CA GLY A 195 -0.79 -6.77 -16.87
C GLY A 195 -0.12 -8.14 -16.89
N ALA A 196 1.18 -8.14 -17.19
CA ALA A 196 2.00 -9.34 -17.27
C ALA A 196 2.28 -10.00 -15.90
N GLY A 197 2.06 -9.27 -14.80
CA GLY A 197 2.41 -9.74 -13.47
C GLY A 197 3.88 -10.14 -13.39
N SER A 198 4.18 -11.35 -12.88
CA SER A 198 5.52 -11.88 -12.77
C SER A 198 6.20 -12.24 -14.11
N GLY A 199 5.58 -11.93 -15.26
CA GLY A 199 6.21 -12.11 -16.58
C GLY A 199 5.43 -13.00 -17.54
N LEU A 200 4.11 -13.02 -17.48
CA LEU A 200 3.27 -13.70 -18.48
C LEU A 200 3.54 -13.16 -19.88
N ASN A 201 3.62 -14.06 -20.86
CA ASN A 201 3.61 -13.71 -22.26
C ASN A 201 2.18 -13.36 -22.74
N SER A 202 2.03 -13.00 -24.01
CA SER A 202 0.73 -12.60 -24.59
C SER A 202 -0.34 -13.69 -24.52
N GLU A 203 0.04 -14.97 -24.57
CA GLU A 203 -0.88 -16.10 -24.42
C GLU A 203 -1.33 -16.23 -22.96
N GLY A 204 -0.41 -16.16 -22.02
CA GLY A 204 -0.71 -16.18 -20.59
C GLY A 204 -1.62 -15.00 -20.16
N ILE A 205 -1.41 -13.81 -20.73
CA ILE A 205 -2.28 -12.64 -20.48
C ILE A 205 -3.69 -12.88 -21.01
N ARG A 206 -3.85 -13.48 -22.20
CA ARG A 206 -5.18 -13.85 -22.75
C ARG A 206 -5.86 -14.89 -21.87
N HIS A 207 -5.14 -15.96 -21.48
CA HIS A 207 -5.65 -16.97 -20.57
C HIS A 207 -6.10 -16.35 -19.23
N LYS A 208 -5.26 -15.49 -18.62
CA LYS A 208 -5.61 -14.77 -17.40
C LYS A 208 -6.89 -13.94 -17.58
N LEU A 209 -7.05 -13.24 -18.71
CA LEU A 209 -8.27 -12.48 -19.01
C LEU A 209 -9.50 -13.38 -19.04
N GLU A 210 -9.45 -14.54 -19.68
CA GLU A 210 -10.56 -15.50 -19.76
C GLU A 210 -10.95 -16.03 -18.39
N VAL A 211 -9.96 -16.40 -17.56
CA VAL A 211 -10.18 -16.87 -16.19
C VAL A 211 -10.81 -15.79 -15.32
N LEU A 212 -10.28 -14.57 -15.36
CA LEU A 212 -10.79 -13.47 -14.54
C LEU A 212 -12.18 -13.01 -15.01
N LYS A 213 -12.45 -13.05 -16.32
CA LYS A 213 -13.78 -12.77 -16.85
C LYS A 213 -14.81 -13.78 -16.36
N ALA A 214 -14.49 -15.08 -16.44
CA ALA A 214 -15.37 -16.13 -15.91
C ALA A 214 -15.59 -16.00 -14.39
N SER A 215 -14.60 -15.51 -13.66
CA SER A 215 -14.72 -15.24 -12.22
C SER A 215 -15.66 -14.07 -11.93
N LEU A 216 -15.61 -13.01 -12.73
CA LEU A 216 -16.54 -11.89 -12.65
C LEU A 216 -17.96 -12.29 -13.02
N ASP A 217 -18.14 -13.10 -14.07
CA ASP A 217 -19.45 -13.60 -14.49
C ASP A 217 -20.10 -14.45 -13.37
N ASN A 218 -19.31 -15.19 -12.59
CA ASN A 218 -19.78 -15.93 -11.41
C ASN A 218 -20.07 -15.05 -10.20
N PHE A 219 -19.49 -13.87 -10.11
CA PHE A 219 -19.81 -12.85 -9.10
C PHE A 219 -21.09 -12.10 -9.49
N GLN A 220 -22.21 -12.80 -9.51
CA GLN A 220 -23.51 -12.30 -9.99
C GLN A 220 -24.25 -11.35 -9.04
N ALA A 221 -23.58 -10.71 -8.11
CA ALA A 221 -24.22 -9.78 -7.17
C ALA A 221 -24.62 -8.48 -7.89
N GLN A 222 -25.84 -8.39 -8.39
CA GLN A 222 -26.38 -7.17 -9.02
C GLN A 222 -26.42 -5.95 -8.10
N ASN A 223 -26.36 -6.15 -6.77
CA ASN A 223 -26.38 -5.11 -5.73
C ASN A 223 -25.32 -5.41 -4.65
N TYR A 224 -24.06 -5.60 -5.02
CA TYR A 224 -23.00 -5.80 -4.03
C TYR A 224 -22.57 -4.49 -3.38
N GLN A 225 -22.17 -4.59 -2.11
CA GLN A 225 -21.42 -3.54 -1.45
C GLN A 225 -19.92 -3.73 -1.75
N PRO A 226 -19.09 -2.67 -1.70
CA PRO A 226 -17.64 -2.81 -1.93
C PRO A 226 -16.98 -3.93 -1.12
N ILE A 227 -17.41 -4.10 0.14
CA ILE A 227 -16.93 -5.15 1.04
C ILE A 227 -17.13 -6.57 0.48
N ASP A 228 -18.21 -6.79 -0.29
CA ASP A 228 -18.49 -8.11 -0.88
C ASP A 228 -17.50 -8.44 -1.99
N ALA A 229 -17.16 -7.45 -2.85
CA ALA A 229 -16.14 -7.62 -3.87
C ALA A 229 -14.74 -7.80 -3.25
N ILE A 230 -14.42 -7.05 -2.19
CA ILE A 230 -13.14 -7.20 -1.47
C ILE A 230 -13.01 -8.62 -0.91
N ARG A 231 -14.04 -9.13 -0.25
CA ARG A 231 -14.07 -10.48 0.33
C ARG A 231 -14.09 -11.58 -0.73
N TYR A 232 -14.79 -11.37 -1.85
CA TYR A 232 -14.94 -12.39 -2.88
C TYR A 232 -13.64 -12.67 -3.62
N PHE A 233 -12.86 -11.63 -3.92
CA PHE A 233 -11.68 -11.75 -4.77
C PHE A 233 -10.35 -11.63 -4.01
N GLY A 234 -10.30 -10.97 -2.87
CA GLY A 234 -9.07 -10.58 -2.19
C GLY A 234 -8.24 -11.74 -1.62
N GLY A 235 -6.94 -11.47 -1.42
CA GLY A 235 -6.03 -12.31 -0.63
C GLY A 235 -6.08 -11.94 0.85
N PHE A 236 -5.65 -12.85 1.73
CA PHE A 236 -5.56 -12.57 3.17
C PHE A 236 -4.57 -11.44 3.46
N GLU A 237 -3.43 -11.42 2.78
CA GLU A 237 -2.41 -10.40 2.87
C GLU A 237 -2.91 -9.03 2.39
N MET A 238 -3.68 -9.02 1.29
CA MET A 238 -4.26 -7.80 0.73
C MET A 238 -5.33 -7.20 1.66
N VAL A 239 -6.19 -8.06 2.21
CA VAL A 239 -7.23 -7.64 3.16
C VAL A 239 -6.60 -7.21 4.49
N GLY A 240 -5.52 -7.87 4.93
CA GLY A 240 -4.71 -7.42 6.06
C GLY A 240 -4.10 -6.04 5.83
N ALA A 241 -3.56 -5.80 4.62
CA ALA A 241 -3.03 -4.49 4.24
C ALA A 241 -4.12 -3.40 4.26
N ILE A 242 -5.35 -3.69 3.80
CA ILE A 242 -6.49 -2.76 3.93
C ILE A 242 -6.75 -2.44 5.41
N GLY A 243 -6.79 -3.44 6.28
CA GLY A 243 -6.96 -3.23 7.72
C GLY A 243 -5.87 -2.36 8.34
N ALA A 244 -4.62 -2.59 7.92
CA ALA A 244 -3.45 -1.80 8.33
C ALA A 244 -3.56 -0.34 7.86
N MET A 245 -3.93 -0.11 6.60
CA MET A 245 -4.11 1.24 6.03
C MET A 245 -5.19 2.02 6.79
N LEU A 246 -6.34 1.38 7.06
CA LEU A 246 -7.44 2.02 7.77
C LEU A 246 -7.04 2.40 9.21
N ARG A 247 -6.34 1.53 9.91
CA ARG A 247 -5.88 1.81 11.29
C ARG A 247 -4.77 2.86 11.31
N ALA A 248 -3.87 2.86 10.33
CA ALA A 248 -2.85 3.89 10.22
C ALA A 248 -3.44 5.30 10.05
N ALA A 249 -4.52 5.42 9.26
CA ALA A 249 -5.26 6.67 9.14
C ALA A 249 -5.90 7.11 10.46
N GLU A 250 -6.49 6.19 11.25
CA GLU A 250 -7.02 6.50 12.60
C GLU A 250 -5.93 6.99 13.56
N HIS A 251 -4.70 6.48 13.42
CA HIS A 251 -3.54 6.93 14.19
C HIS A 251 -2.84 8.16 13.60
N HIS A 252 -3.40 8.80 12.59
CA HIS A 252 -2.80 9.95 11.91
C HIS A 252 -1.37 9.68 11.40
N MET A 253 -1.10 8.44 10.96
CA MET A 253 0.16 8.06 10.34
C MET A 253 0.16 8.39 8.85
N VAL A 254 1.33 8.70 8.32
CA VAL A 254 1.54 8.75 6.86
C VAL A 254 1.53 7.31 6.32
N ILE A 255 0.71 7.06 5.28
CA ILE A 255 0.63 5.76 4.62
C ILE A 255 1.40 5.84 3.30
N LEU A 256 2.55 5.19 3.25
CA LEU A 256 3.37 5.13 2.05
C LEU A 256 2.95 3.93 1.19
N VAL A 257 2.29 4.23 0.08
CA VAL A 257 1.67 3.24 -0.82
C VAL A 257 2.67 2.83 -1.90
N ASP A 258 2.86 1.53 -2.07
CA ASP A 258 3.74 0.93 -3.07
C ASP A 258 3.10 0.90 -4.49
N GLY A 259 3.43 -0.10 -5.26
CA GLY A 259 3.02 -0.31 -6.64
C GLY A 259 1.58 -0.78 -6.82
N PHE A 260 1.36 -1.52 -7.91
CA PHE A 260 0.04 -1.91 -8.42
C PHE A 260 -0.85 -2.58 -7.36
N ILE A 261 -0.31 -3.55 -6.60
CA ILE A 261 -1.09 -4.35 -5.65
C ILE A 261 -1.49 -3.51 -4.43
N MET A 262 -0.55 -2.76 -3.82
CA MET A 262 -0.87 -1.91 -2.68
C MET A 262 -1.74 -0.71 -3.08
N THR A 263 -1.61 -0.22 -4.31
CA THR A 263 -2.53 0.79 -4.88
C THR A 263 -3.95 0.22 -5.05
N ALA A 264 -4.09 -1.06 -5.44
CA ALA A 264 -5.40 -1.73 -5.48
C ALA A 264 -5.99 -1.92 -4.07
N CYS A 265 -5.16 -2.20 -3.06
CA CYS A 265 -5.58 -2.24 -1.66
C CYS A 265 -6.06 -0.86 -1.18
N MET A 266 -5.35 0.22 -1.53
CA MET A 266 -5.76 1.60 -1.21
C MET A 266 -7.06 1.98 -1.93
N LEU A 267 -7.21 1.62 -3.22
CA LEU A 267 -8.45 1.82 -3.97
C LEU A 267 -9.62 1.09 -3.28
N ALA A 268 -9.42 -0.16 -2.87
CA ALA A 268 -10.44 -0.93 -2.14
C ALA A 268 -10.76 -0.32 -0.77
N ALA A 269 -9.76 0.12 -0.01
CA ALA A 269 -9.93 0.82 1.25
C ALA A 269 -10.73 2.13 1.09
N SER A 270 -10.47 2.90 0.03
CA SER A 270 -11.17 4.15 -0.27
C SER A 270 -12.63 3.95 -0.65
N GLN A 271 -13.03 2.75 -1.11
CA GLN A 271 -14.43 2.43 -1.33
C GLN A 271 -15.20 2.21 -0.01
N LEU A 272 -14.49 1.89 1.06
CA LEU A 272 -15.05 1.72 2.39
C LEU A 272 -15.01 3.03 3.19
N TYR A 273 -13.90 3.76 3.09
CA TYR A 273 -13.61 5.01 3.81
C TYR A 273 -12.84 5.96 2.88
N PRO A 274 -13.55 6.81 2.10
CA PRO A 274 -12.91 7.71 1.14
C PRO A 274 -11.88 8.67 1.75
N GLU A 275 -12.05 9.02 3.01
CA GLU A 275 -11.19 9.92 3.77
C GLU A 275 -9.74 9.40 3.90
N ILE A 276 -9.52 8.09 3.73
CA ILE A 276 -8.20 7.48 3.84
C ILE A 276 -7.19 8.05 2.85
N LEU A 277 -7.64 8.53 1.69
CA LEU A 277 -6.78 9.11 0.66
C LEU A 277 -6.03 10.36 1.13
N ALA A 278 -6.56 11.04 2.14
CA ALA A 278 -5.87 12.18 2.75
C ALA A 278 -4.56 11.79 3.45
N TYR A 279 -4.41 10.54 3.86
CA TYR A 279 -3.25 10.00 4.57
C TYR A 279 -2.25 9.32 3.63
N ALA A 280 -2.62 9.04 2.38
CA ALA A 280 -1.82 8.28 1.43
C ALA A 280 -0.77 9.14 0.71
N VAL A 281 0.46 8.65 0.66
CA VAL A 281 1.53 9.13 -0.23
C VAL A 281 1.88 8.00 -1.18
N PHE A 282 1.65 8.19 -2.48
CA PHE A 282 1.93 7.17 -3.49
C PHE A 282 3.40 7.22 -3.91
N GLY A 283 4.16 6.17 -3.58
CA GLY A 283 5.61 6.14 -3.75
C GLY A 283 6.04 6.13 -5.21
N HIS A 284 5.40 5.31 -6.04
CA HIS A 284 5.79 5.22 -7.45
C HIS A 284 4.63 4.78 -8.35
N CYS A 285 4.78 5.08 -9.65
CA CYS A 285 4.04 4.40 -10.70
C CYS A 285 4.85 3.21 -11.17
N SER A 286 4.36 1.99 -10.94
CA SER A 286 5.00 0.76 -11.42
C SER A 286 4.81 0.58 -12.93
N ASN A 287 5.62 -0.30 -13.54
CA ASN A 287 5.48 -0.68 -14.95
C ASN A 287 4.45 -1.81 -15.15
N GLU A 288 3.50 -1.98 -14.22
CA GLU A 288 2.40 -2.93 -14.39
C GLU A 288 1.26 -2.27 -15.16
N GLY A 289 0.64 -3.05 -16.08
CA GLY A 289 -0.45 -2.56 -16.91
C GLY A 289 -1.62 -2.04 -16.07
N GLY A 290 -2.16 -0.86 -16.44
CA GLY A 290 -3.29 -0.23 -15.75
C GLY A 290 -2.94 0.55 -14.48
N HIS A 291 -1.71 0.46 -13.95
CA HIS A 291 -1.39 1.14 -12.68
C HIS A 291 -1.58 2.66 -12.76
N ARG A 292 -1.19 3.29 -13.87
CA ARG A 292 -1.41 4.73 -14.07
C ARG A 292 -2.90 5.09 -14.02
N ASP A 293 -3.75 4.29 -14.64
CA ASP A 293 -5.19 4.51 -14.63
C ASP A 293 -5.78 4.34 -13.23
N MET A 294 -5.30 3.34 -12.48
CA MET A 294 -5.71 3.14 -11.08
C MET A 294 -5.32 4.31 -10.18
N LEU A 295 -4.13 4.89 -10.36
CA LEU A 295 -3.71 6.11 -9.67
C LEU A 295 -4.63 7.30 -10.04
N ASN A 296 -4.97 7.44 -11.31
CA ASN A 296 -5.87 8.50 -11.79
C ASN A 296 -7.27 8.40 -11.17
N LEU A 297 -7.80 7.19 -10.91
CA LEU A 297 -9.10 7.01 -10.23
C LEU A 297 -9.13 7.64 -8.83
N MET A 298 -7.99 7.75 -8.18
CA MET A 298 -7.85 8.33 -6.84
C MET A 298 -7.27 9.76 -6.87
N ASN A 299 -7.12 10.37 -8.05
CA ASN A 299 -6.38 11.63 -8.23
C ASN A 299 -4.99 11.60 -7.58
N ALA A 300 -4.34 10.43 -7.63
CA ALA A 300 -3.07 10.17 -6.99
C ALA A 300 -1.90 10.51 -7.92
N GLU A 301 -0.96 11.29 -7.42
CA GLU A 301 0.26 11.64 -8.13
C GLU A 301 1.45 10.95 -7.46
N PRO A 302 2.07 9.95 -8.11
CA PRO A 302 3.18 9.20 -7.55
C PRO A 302 4.47 10.02 -7.56
N LEU A 303 5.35 9.75 -6.58
CA LEU A 303 6.63 10.46 -6.46
C LEU A 303 7.66 10.03 -7.49
N LEU A 304 7.67 8.75 -7.87
CA LEU A 304 8.66 8.17 -8.79
C LEU A 304 8.00 7.47 -9.97
N SER A 305 8.74 7.41 -11.09
CA SER A 305 8.41 6.61 -12.26
C SER A 305 9.70 5.99 -12.81
N LEU A 306 10.12 4.87 -12.20
CA LEU A 306 11.40 4.17 -12.46
C LEU A 306 11.19 2.82 -13.15
N ASN A 307 10.00 2.54 -13.66
CA ASN A 307 9.63 1.26 -14.27
C ASN A 307 9.82 0.04 -13.35
N LEU A 308 9.74 0.23 -12.03
CA LEU A 308 9.81 -0.87 -11.06
C LEU A 308 8.57 -1.75 -11.16
N ARG A 309 8.72 -3.06 -10.93
CA ARG A 309 7.64 -4.04 -10.92
C ARG A 309 7.96 -5.26 -10.02
N LEU A 310 8.71 -5.03 -8.95
CA LEU A 310 9.13 -6.11 -8.05
C LEU A 310 8.03 -6.47 -7.03
N GLY A 311 7.34 -5.48 -6.46
CA GLY A 311 6.50 -5.64 -5.27
C GLY A 311 7.30 -5.51 -3.97
N GLU A 312 6.93 -6.22 -2.93
CA GLU A 312 7.56 -6.23 -1.60
C GLU A 312 7.51 -4.86 -0.88
N GLY A 313 6.83 -3.84 -1.42
CA GLY A 313 6.89 -2.46 -0.93
C GLY A 313 8.12 -1.67 -1.39
N THR A 314 8.88 -2.22 -2.35
CA THR A 314 10.17 -1.66 -2.75
C THR A 314 10.09 -0.28 -3.40
N GLY A 315 9.05 -0.01 -4.19
CA GLY A 315 8.87 1.30 -4.82
C GLY A 315 8.50 2.38 -3.82
N ALA A 316 7.69 2.03 -2.81
CA ALA A 316 7.38 2.88 -1.67
C ALA A 316 8.65 3.25 -0.92
N LEU A 317 9.41 2.26 -0.49
CA LEU A 317 10.67 2.48 0.24
C LEU A 317 11.70 3.26 -0.57
N CYS A 318 11.80 3.02 -1.89
CA CYS A 318 12.68 3.76 -2.80
C CYS A 318 12.32 5.26 -2.85
N SER A 319 11.06 5.64 -2.65
CA SER A 319 10.60 7.03 -2.65
C SER A 319 10.80 7.74 -1.29
N TYR A 320 11.07 7.01 -0.22
CA TYR A 320 11.16 7.57 1.13
C TYR A 320 12.14 8.75 1.29
N PRO A 321 13.33 8.78 0.65
CA PRO A 321 14.25 9.93 0.76
C PRO A 321 13.64 11.26 0.33
N ILE A 322 12.66 11.24 -0.58
CA ILE A 322 11.96 12.45 -1.03
C ILE A 322 11.04 12.95 0.09
N ILE A 323 10.36 12.04 0.77
CA ILE A 323 9.48 12.33 1.89
C ILE A 323 10.31 12.85 3.08
N ASP A 324 11.42 12.18 3.41
CA ASP A 324 12.35 12.62 4.46
C ASP A 324 12.90 14.02 4.17
N SER A 325 13.29 14.29 2.91
CA SER A 325 13.75 15.61 2.48
C SER A 325 12.69 16.69 2.68
N SER A 326 11.39 16.38 2.45
CA SER A 326 10.31 17.33 2.65
C SER A 326 10.16 17.74 4.12
N ILE A 327 10.34 16.81 5.03
CA ILE A 327 10.25 17.07 6.48
C ILE A 327 11.50 17.79 6.99
N ARG A 328 12.69 17.38 6.52
CA ARG A 328 13.95 18.08 6.83
C ARG A 328 13.95 19.50 6.31
N MET A 329 13.48 19.74 5.08
CA MET A 329 13.29 21.08 4.54
C MET A 329 12.51 21.95 5.53
N MET A 330 11.37 21.45 6.02
CA MET A 330 10.49 22.20 6.90
C MET A 330 11.07 22.43 8.30
N ASN A 331 11.87 21.50 8.80
CA ASN A 331 12.36 21.51 10.19
C ASN A 331 13.79 22.03 10.33
N GLU A 332 14.64 21.92 9.29
CA GLU A 332 16.08 22.19 9.38
C GLU A 332 16.50 23.43 8.58
N MET A 333 15.76 23.82 7.54
CA MET A 333 16.07 25.03 6.80
C MET A 333 15.83 26.27 7.64
N ASN A 334 16.75 27.25 7.54
CA ASN A 334 16.59 28.54 8.18
C ASN A 334 15.49 29.37 7.48
N ASN A 335 14.90 30.31 8.17
CA ASN A 335 13.94 31.28 7.63
C ASN A 335 14.59 32.62 7.32
N PHE A 336 13.90 33.49 6.60
CA PHE A 336 14.42 34.82 6.21
C PHE A 336 14.79 35.68 7.43
N ASP A 337 13.96 35.65 8.49
CA ASP A 337 14.16 36.49 9.67
C ASP A 337 15.43 36.10 10.43
N ASN A 338 15.59 34.81 10.72
CA ASN A 338 16.76 34.26 11.45
C ASN A 338 18.05 34.33 10.61
N ALA A 339 17.95 34.24 9.29
CA ALA A 339 19.09 34.35 8.38
C ALA A 339 19.51 35.81 8.09
N HIS A 340 18.71 36.80 8.52
CA HIS A 340 18.89 38.21 8.19
C HIS A 340 19.00 38.48 6.68
N ILE A 341 18.25 37.70 5.88
CA ILE A 341 18.18 37.86 4.43
C ILE A 341 16.91 38.59 4.06
N THR A 342 17.05 39.59 3.18
CA THR A 342 15.92 40.38 2.72
C THR A 342 14.91 39.53 1.98
N LYS A 343 13.68 39.45 2.50
CA LYS A 343 12.56 38.81 1.81
C LYS A 343 12.08 39.76 0.70
N TYR A 344 11.90 39.21 -0.51
CA TYR A 344 11.63 40.03 -1.72
C TYR A 344 10.30 39.68 -2.41
N PHE A 345 9.41 38.94 -1.74
CA PHE A 345 8.08 38.52 -2.24
C PHE A 345 7.03 38.59 -1.11
#